data_4c012dafd8bdd06ce1daac0cb9f1e585
#
_entry.id   4c012dafd8bdd06ce1daac0cb9f1e585
#
_cell.length_a   1.000
_cell.length_b   1.000
_cell.length_c   1.000
_cell.angle_alpha   90.00
_cell.angle_beta   90.00
_cell.angle_gamma   90.00
#
_symmetry.space_group_name_H-M   'P 1'
#
loop_
_entity.id
_entity.type
_entity.pdbx_description
1 polymer ?
#
loop_
_entity_poly.entity_id
_entity_poly.type
_entity_poly.pdbx_seq_one_letter_code
_entity_poly.pdbx_strand_id
1 'polypeptide(L)'
;MLDLKIHGGTVVTPSGVGQFDIGIQDEKIVLVAARNSIIDESQISIDASGKYVLPGGIEPHTHIATRVSEDWAGRPGVMTQSPEAASRAAAHGGVTTYIDFAGGMEGTEEGDQSDKSIMTRLDARRSVFSGHSYTDFAFHFTLAGEVPTRTIEEIGEAVQSGVSSFKIFTTFGSKVPYGHLWAIFEAVGNSGGIMAVHAEDDDMVKYMEAKLIREGRDQGYNLHLAHNNISEDISFRKIIRLSEHTETGIYFVHTTAKEGAYAIADARNKQLPVYGEALHNYLHFTHDHYREPEGTAIHTYPAIKHASDRDGLQEALINGTLSTTATDEYTTYKDIKLSGNTIETVCGGHNGIETRLPVVYTKFVSTGLISIEHFVDTTSTNAAKILGMYPQKGAIATGSDADIVLFDPDMNKTITLDELHADSDYSIWEGFECQGYPVTTILRGKVIVDNGELKGSPTDGNWLARKVAPSVLANPEC
;
A
#
# COMPACT_ATOMS: atom_id res chain seq x y z
N MET A 1 -27.73 23.56 -5.99
CA MET A 1 -26.78 23.60 -7.13
C MET A 1 -25.60 22.75 -6.73
N LEU A 2 -25.22 21.78 -7.54
CA LEU A 2 -24.07 20.91 -7.26
C LEU A 2 -22.74 21.68 -7.47
N ASP A 3 -21.70 21.30 -6.73
CA ASP A 3 -20.35 21.85 -6.97
C ASP A 3 -19.76 21.24 -8.23
N LEU A 4 -19.91 19.92 -8.39
CA LEU A 4 -19.40 19.15 -9.52
C LEU A 4 -20.42 18.10 -9.97
N LYS A 5 -20.56 17.94 -11.27
CA LYS A 5 -21.30 16.83 -11.91
C LYS A 5 -20.34 16.08 -12.84
N ILE A 6 -20.33 14.74 -12.73
CA ILE A 6 -19.62 13.83 -13.65
C ILE A 6 -20.68 13.04 -14.41
N HIS A 7 -20.56 12.97 -15.73
CA HIS A 7 -21.54 12.27 -16.58
C HIS A 7 -20.88 11.55 -17.75
N GLY A 8 -21.62 10.66 -18.38
CA GLY A 8 -21.23 9.99 -19.64
C GLY A 8 -20.28 8.81 -19.48
N GLY A 9 -19.67 8.61 -18.30
CA GLY A 9 -18.72 7.54 -18.05
C GLY A 9 -19.34 6.21 -17.64
N THR A 10 -18.53 5.15 -17.62
CA THR A 10 -18.86 3.86 -17.03
C THR A 10 -18.40 3.85 -15.57
N VAL A 11 -19.36 3.89 -14.64
CA VAL A 11 -19.10 4.03 -13.21
C VAL A 11 -19.04 2.67 -12.53
N VAL A 12 -18.02 2.45 -11.71
CA VAL A 12 -17.91 1.28 -10.83
C VAL A 12 -18.40 1.67 -9.44
N THR A 13 -19.50 1.05 -9.01
CA THR A 13 -20.14 1.28 -7.71
C THR A 13 -20.13 0.01 -6.87
N PRO A 14 -20.40 0.07 -5.56
CA PRO A 14 -20.58 -1.14 -4.73
C PRO A 14 -21.72 -2.05 -5.19
N SER A 15 -22.64 -1.55 -6.03
CA SER A 15 -23.76 -2.32 -6.56
C SER A 15 -23.50 -2.89 -7.96
N GLY A 16 -22.34 -2.63 -8.53
CA GLY A 16 -21.93 -3.09 -9.86
C GLY A 16 -21.57 -1.95 -10.81
N VAL A 17 -21.28 -2.30 -12.05
CA VAL A 17 -20.85 -1.39 -13.13
C VAL A 17 -22.01 -0.93 -13.96
N GLY A 18 -22.06 0.36 -14.31
CA GLY A 18 -23.13 0.88 -15.14
C GLY A 18 -22.89 2.31 -15.63
N GLN A 19 -23.84 2.79 -16.44
CA GLN A 19 -23.86 4.16 -16.93
C GLN A 19 -24.62 5.02 -15.91
N PHE A 20 -23.87 5.73 -15.06
CA PHE A 20 -24.43 6.62 -14.05
C PHE A 20 -23.88 8.03 -14.19
N ASP A 21 -24.64 9.01 -13.71
CA ASP A 21 -24.18 10.36 -13.45
C ASP A 21 -23.94 10.50 -11.93
N ILE A 22 -22.93 11.29 -11.56
CA ILE A 22 -22.56 11.53 -10.17
C ILE A 22 -22.72 13.02 -9.88
N GLY A 23 -23.45 13.35 -8.81
CA GLY A 23 -23.58 14.70 -8.28
C GLY A 23 -22.77 14.83 -6.99
N ILE A 24 -21.96 15.89 -6.90
CA ILE A 24 -21.05 16.18 -5.79
C ILE A 24 -21.41 17.53 -5.21
N GLN A 25 -21.46 17.60 -3.87
CA GLN A 25 -21.68 18.83 -3.11
C GLN A 25 -20.98 18.72 -1.76
N ASP A 26 -20.33 19.80 -1.32
CA ASP A 26 -19.65 19.86 -0.01
C ASP A 26 -18.69 18.68 0.21
N GLU A 27 -17.80 18.45 -0.76
CA GLU A 27 -16.78 17.36 -0.76
C GLU A 27 -17.35 15.92 -0.86
N LYS A 28 -18.69 15.74 -0.86
CA LYS A 28 -19.35 14.44 -0.82
C LYS A 28 -20.07 14.09 -2.10
N ILE A 29 -20.14 12.80 -2.38
CA ILE A 29 -21.06 12.25 -3.38
C ILE A 29 -22.47 12.33 -2.77
N VAL A 30 -23.34 13.18 -3.35
CA VAL A 30 -24.72 13.34 -2.89
C VAL A 30 -25.72 12.60 -3.77
N LEU A 31 -25.36 12.34 -5.02
CA LEU A 31 -26.21 11.63 -6.00
C LEU A 31 -25.39 10.65 -6.83
N VAL A 32 -25.88 9.44 -6.96
CA VAL A 32 -25.50 8.47 -8.00
C VAL A 32 -26.78 8.06 -8.68
N ALA A 33 -26.98 8.46 -9.93
CA ALA A 33 -28.25 8.29 -10.62
C ALA A 33 -28.05 7.75 -12.05
N ALA A 34 -29.10 7.19 -12.63
CA ALA A 34 -29.04 6.69 -14.00
C ALA A 34 -28.61 7.83 -14.97
N ARG A 35 -27.96 7.45 -16.06
CA ARG A 35 -27.46 8.38 -17.07
C ARG A 35 -28.53 9.40 -17.48
N ASN A 36 -28.16 10.67 -17.54
CA ASN A 36 -29.00 11.82 -17.88
C ASN A 36 -30.17 12.09 -16.91
N SER A 37 -30.14 11.53 -15.70
CA SER A 37 -31.19 11.74 -14.69
C SER A 37 -30.91 12.92 -13.76
N ILE A 38 -29.66 13.38 -13.63
CA ILE A 38 -29.33 14.54 -12.85
C ILE A 38 -29.59 15.80 -13.67
N ILE A 39 -30.70 16.47 -13.34
CA ILE A 39 -31.14 17.72 -13.99
C ILE A 39 -30.65 18.97 -13.25
N ASP A 40 -30.08 18.80 -12.03
CA ASP A 40 -29.56 19.89 -11.23
C ASP A 40 -28.43 20.62 -11.94
N GLU A 41 -28.42 21.95 -11.81
CA GLU A 41 -27.31 22.78 -12.25
C GLU A 41 -26.07 22.49 -11.39
N SER A 42 -24.89 22.51 -12.00
CA SER A 42 -23.61 22.36 -11.34
C SER A 42 -22.68 23.52 -11.69
N GLN A 43 -21.78 23.86 -10.77
CA GLN A 43 -20.74 24.85 -11.03
C GLN A 43 -19.75 24.37 -12.08
N ILE A 44 -19.37 23.08 -11.97
CA ILE A 44 -18.47 22.38 -12.89
C ILE A 44 -19.19 21.14 -13.42
N SER A 45 -19.00 20.83 -14.70
CA SER A 45 -19.48 19.60 -15.32
C SER A 45 -18.36 18.93 -16.09
N ILE A 46 -18.11 17.65 -15.80
CA ILE A 46 -17.05 16.83 -16.42
C ILE A 46 -17.71 15.75 -17.26
N ASP A 47 -17.38 15.70 -18.55
CA ASP A 47 -17.73 14.62 -19.46
C ASP A 47 -16.69 13.49 -19.37
N ALA A 48 -17.11 12.37 -18.82
CA ALA A 48 -16.32 11.15 -18.69
C ALA A 48 -16.60 10.14 -19.79
N SER A 49 -17.18 10.55 -20.93
CA SER A 49 -17.49 9.65 -22.05
C SER A 49 -16.26 8.86 -22.50
N GLY A 50 -16.42 7.54 -22.66
CA GLY A 50 -15.34 6.60 -23.01
C GLY A 50 -14.41 6.22 -21.84
N LYS A 51 -14.63 6.76 -20.65
CA LYS A 51 -13.77 6.49 -19.48
C LYS A 51 -14.50 5.66 -18.43
N TYR A 52 -13.72 4.93 -17.63
CA TYR A 52 -14.20 4.45 -16.36
C TYR A 52 -14.17 5.58 -15.32
N VAL A 53 -15.19 5.60 -14.47
CA VAL A 53 -15.26 6.45 -13.27
C VAL A 53 -15.13 5.54 -12.07
N LEU A 54 -13.96 5.59 -11.43
CA LEU A 54 -13.55 4.69 -10.36
C LEU A 54 -13.44 5.45 -9.05
N PRO A 55 -13.63 4.80 -7.87
CA PRO A 55 -13.21 5.42 -6.62
C PRO A 55 -11.70 5.65 -6.65
N GLY A 56 -11.24 6.70 -5.97
CA GLY A 56 -9.81 6.99 -5.86
C GLY A 56 -9.01 5.79 -5.37
N GLY A 57 -7.85 5.56 -5.96
CA GLY A 57 -6.92 4.52 -5.54
C GLY A 57 -6.47 4.74 -4.09
N ILE A 58 -6.31 3.65 -3.34
CA ILE A 58 -5.76 3.67 -1.98
C ILE A 58 -4.45 2.88 -1.99
N GLU A 59 -3.37 3.56 -1.63
CA GLU A 59 -2.06 2.92 -1.46
C GLU A 59 -1.89 2.55 0.02
N PRO A 60 -1.94 1.27 0.38
CA PRO A 60 -1.93 0.85 1.78
C PRO A 60 -0.54 0.78 2.40
N HIS A 61 0.54 1.00 1.64
CA HIS A 61 1.89 0.71 2.10
C HIS A 61 2.95 1.66 1.50
N THR A 62 3.38 2.65 2.30
CA THR A 62 4.41 3.61 1.88
C THR A 62 5.40 3.91 3.00
N HIS A 63 6.62 4.28 2.63
CA HIS A 63 7.70 4.72 3.52
C HIS A 63 8.23 6.09 3.06
N ILE A 64 7.42 7.12 3.23
CA ILE A 64 7.67 8.50 2.78
C ILE A 64 8.37 9.27 3.91
N ALA A 65 9.33 10.12 3.59
CA ALA A 65 10.15 10.84 4.57
C ALA A 65 10.69 9.90 5.66
N THR A 66 11.17 8.74 5.24
CA THR A 66 11.73 7.69 6.08
C THR A 66 13.25 7.72 5.98
N ARG A 67 13.95 7.51 7.10
CA ARG A 67 15.41 7.44 7.11
C ARG A 67 15.88 6.15 6.46
N VAL A 68 16.77 6.28 5.47
CA VAL A 68 17.48 5.14 4.88
C VAL A 68 18.60 4.71 5.82
N SER A 69 18.74 3.40 6.06
CA SER A 69 19.84 2.92 6.91
C SER A 69 21.20 3.29 6.30
N GLU A 70 22.19 3.56 7.16
CA GLU A 70 23.54 3.88 6.70
C GLU A 70 24.19 2.74 5.95
N ASP A 71 23.86 1.48 6.30
CA ASP A 71 24.35 0.28 5.63
C ASP A 71 23.85 0.21 4.18
N TRP A 72 22.62 0.68 3.92
CA TRP A 72 22.06 0.75 2.58
C TRP A 72 22.51 1.98 1.79
N ALA A 73 22.55 3.14 2.47
CA ALA A 73 22.85 4.41 1.81
C ALA A 73 24.36 4.66 1.63
N GLY A 74 25.23 3.92 2.37
CA GLY A 74 26.66 4.16 2.43
C GLY A 74 27.04 5.50 3.09
N ARG A 75 26.06 6.25 3.61
CA ARG A 75 26.23 7.54 4.27
C ARG A 75 25.04 7.86 5.19
N PRO A 76 25.25 8.64 6.28
CA PRO A 76 24.18 9.04 7.19
C PRO A 76 23.26 10.11 6.59
N GLY A 77 22.07 10.26 7.18
CA GLY A 77 21.16 11.37 6.92
C GLY A 77 20.39 11.29 5.60
N VAL A 78 20.44 10.17 4.89
CA VAL A 78 19.62 9.97 3.68
C VAL A 78 18.19 9.69 4.07
N MET A 79 17.25 10.34 3.38
CA MET A 79 15.80 10.16 3.54
C MET A 79 15.19 9.73 2.22
N THR A 80 14.08 9.00 2.28
CA THR A 80 13.19 8.81 1.14
C THR A 80 12.51 10.12 0.76
N GLN A 81 11.84 10.16 -0.39
CA GLN A 81 11.17 11.37 -0.89
C GLN A 81 10.22 12.00 0.12
N SER A 82 10.00 13.31 -0.02
CA SER A 82 9.10 14.09 0.84
C SER A 82 7.62 13.72 0.62
N PRO A 83 6.73 14.04 1.61
CA PRO A 83 5.29 13.86 1.43
C PRO A 83 4.74 14.61 0.20
N GLU A 84 5.28 15.78 -0.09
CA GLU A 84 4.88 16.57 -1.25
C GLU A 84 5.22 15.85 -2.57
N ALA A 85 6.43 15.33 -2.71
CA ALA A 85 6.85 14.60 -3.91
C ALA A 85 6.06 13.29 -4.07
N ALA A 86 5.94 12.50 -3.00
CA ALA A 86 5.22 11.23 -3.03
C ALA A 86 3.73 11.41 -3.35
N SER A 87 3.07 12.37 -2.71
CA SER A 87 1.64 12.62 -2.94
C SER A 87 1.35 13.26 -4.29
N ARG A 88 2.30 14.03 -4.86
CA ARG A 88 2.22 14.50 -6.24
C ARG A 88 2.23 13.32 -7.21
N ALA A 89 3.16 12.38 -7.06
CA ALA A 89 3.21 11.14 -7.84
C ALA A 89 1.94 10.31 -7.64
N ALA A 90 1.47 10.15 -6.40
CA ALA A 90 0.21 9.49 -6.07
C ALA A 90 -0.98 10.08 -6.82
N ALA A 91 -1.12 11.41 -6.81
CA ALA A 91 -2.20 12.11 -7.52
C ALA A 91 -2.20 11.83 -9.02
N HIS A 92 -1.02 11.83 -9.68
CA HIS A 92 -0.90 11.51 -11.10
C HIS A 92 -1.20 10.03 -11.39
N GLY A 93 -0.90 9.13 -10.44
CA GLY A 93 -1.23 7.71 -10.50
C GLY A 93 -2.68 7.36 -10.17
N GLY A 94 -3.55 8.35 -9.90
CA GLY A 94 -4.95 8.12 -9.52
C GLY A 94 -5.14 7.67 -8.06
N VAL A 95 -4.13 7.82 -7.22
CA VAL A 95 -4.19 7.51 -5.78
C VAL A 95 -4.62 8.76 -5.02
N THR A 96 -5.74 8.68 -4.31
CA THR A 96 -6.29 9.79 -3.51
C THR A 96 -6.02 9.66 -2.02
N THR A 97 -5.58 8.48 -1.59
CA THR A 97 -5.27 8.19 -0.18
C THR A 97 -4.11 7.23 -0.10
N TYR A 98 -3.17 7.49 0.80
CA TYR A 98 -2.10 6.53 1.11
C TYR A 98 -1.94 6.35 2.61
N ILE A 99 -1.37 5.19 3.00
CA ILE A 99 -1.10 4.87 4.38
C ILE A 99 0.39 4.65 4.57
N ASP A 100 0.97 5.47 5.41
CA ASP A 100 2.39 5.46 5.76
C ASP A 100 2.60 4.88 7.17
N PHE A 101 3.81 4.91 7.69
CA PHE A 101 4.15 4.40 9.00
C PHE A 101 4.53 5.52 9.97
N ALA A 102 4.10 5.36 11.22
CA ALA A 102 4.48 6.21 12.33
C ALA A 102 5.06 5.36 13.46
N GLY A 103 5.94 5.92 14.25
CA GLY A 103 6.41 5.32 15.50
C GLY A 103 7.56 4.33 15.40
N GLY A 104 8.17 4.14 14.24
CA GLY A 104 9.32 3.27 14.04
C GLY A 104 10.58 4.02 13.65
N MET A 105 11.31 3.44 12.70
CA MET A 105 12.52 4.03 12.11
C MET A 105 12.22 5.21 11.18
N GLU A 106 10.95 5.48 10.93
CA GLU A 106 10.44 6.57 10.10
C GLU A 106 10.53 7.94 10.80
N GLY A 107 11.20 7.98 11.95
CA GLY A 107 11.34 9.22 12.72
C GLY A 107 12.19 10.27 12.01
N THR A 108 11.65 11.49 11.92
CA THR A 108 12.45 12.69 11.58
C THR A 108 13.36 13.12 12.71
N GLU A 109 13.14 12.60 13.91
CA GLU A 109 13.94 12.88 15.10
C GLU A 109 15.05 11.84 15.28
N GLU A 110 16.23 12.31 15.64
CA GLU A 110 17.34 11.44 16.01
C GLU A 110 17.11 10.85 17.42
N GLY A 111 17.39 9.56 17.56
CA GLY A 111 17.42 8.86 18.84
C GLY A 111 16.22 7.94 19.09
N ASP A 112 16.31 7.23 20.21
CA ASP A 112 15.28 6.33 20.71
C ASP A 112 14.06 7.12 21.20
N GLN A 113 12.91 6.87 20.61
CA GLN A 113 11.63 7.51 20.94
C GLN A 113 10.75 6.58 21.81
N SER A 114 11.31 5.47 22.33
CA SER A 114 10.55 4.46 23.09
C SER A 114 9.97 4.99 24.40
N ASP A 115 10.52 6.10 24.92
CA ASP A 115 10.05 6.79 26.12
C ASP A 115 8.82 7.67 25.86
N LYS A 116 8.53 8.02 24.61
CA LYS A 116 7.38 8.84 24.21
C LYS A 116 6.12 8.00 24.03
N SER A 117 4.95 8.58 24.30
CA SER A 117 3.68 7.93 24.07
C SER A 117 3.39 7.69 22.59
N ILE A 118 2.54 6.70 22.28
CA ILE A 118 2.05 6.47 20.91
C ILE A 118 1.52 7.77 20.29
N MET A 119 0.69 8.50 21.02
CA MET A 119 0.05 9.72 20.54
C MET A 119 1.07 10.83 20.26
N THR A 120 2.10 10.99 21.11
CA THR A 120 3.17 11.97 20.87
C THR A 120 3.94 11.65 19.58
N ARG A 121 4.27 10.38 19.35
CA ARG A 121 4.98 9.93 18.14
C ARG A 121 4.10 10.07 16.89
N LEU A 122 2.81 9.77 17.02
CA LEU A 122 1.83 9.97 15.93
C LEU A 122 1.68 11.45 15.55
N ASP A 123 1.56 12.34 16.54
CA ASP A 123 1.42 13.77 16.28
C ASP A 123 2.69 14.37 15.64
N ALA A 124 3.86 13.92 16.07
CA ALA A 124 5.13 14.28 15.43
C ALA A 124 5.15 13.85 13.96
N ARG A 125 4.76 12.60 13.67
CA ARG A 125 4.67 12.09 12.28
C ARG A 125 3.65 12.86 11.46
N ARG A 126 2.46 13.09 12.01
CA ARG A 126 1.39 13.84 11.35
C ARG A 126 1.82 15.27 10.98
N SER A 127 2.64 15.92 11.80
CA SER A 127 3.12 17.27 11.53
C SER A 127 4.03 17.35 10.30
N VAL A 128 4.73 16.27 9.94
CA VAL A 128 5.55 16.18 8.73
C VAL A 128 4.71 16.17 7.45
N PHE A 129 3.52 15.60 7.50
CA PHE A 129 2.64 15.43 6.34
C PHE A 129 1.60 16.55 6.20
N SER A 130 1.12 17.09 7.33
CA SER A 130 0.08 18.13 7.34
C SER A 130 0.54 19.39 6.63
N GLY A 131 -0.19 19.80 5.58
CA GLY A 131 0.16 20.94 4.75
C GLY A 131 1.22 20.64 3.68
N HIS A 132 1.66 19.39 3.56
CA HIS A 132 2.68 18.91 2.62
C HIS A 132 2.22 17.69 1.79
N SER A 133 0.91 17.51 1.62
CA SER A 133 0.37 16.38 0.86
C SER A 133 -0.74 16.82 -0.07
N TYR A 134 -0.67 16.40 -1.34
CA TYR A 134 -1.72 16.62 -2.34
C TYR A 134 -2.91 15.69 -2.18
N THR A 135 -2.74 14.57 -1.48
CA THR A 135 -3.75 13.52 -1.28
C THR A 135 -3.91 13.21 0.20
N ASP A 136 -5.01 12.59 0.60
CA ASP A 136 -5.25 12.24 1.99
C ASP A 136 -4.29 11.15 2.46
N PHE A 137 -4.01 11.11 3.78
CA PHE A 137 -3.06 10.19 4.36
C PHE A 137 -3.50 9.65 5.72
N ALA A 138 -2.98 8.48 6.06
CA ALA A 138 -3.15 7.86 7.37
C ALA A 138 -1.84 7.15 7.77
N PHE A 139 -1.83 6.52 8.97
CA PHE A 139 -0.64 5.81 9.44
C PHE A 139 -0.96 4.44 10.03
N HIS A 140 -0.14 3.45 9.71
CA HIS A 140 0.09 2.30 10.57
C HIS A 140 1.02 2.71 11.70
N PHE A 141 0.78 2.25 12.93
CA PHE A 141 1.73 2.51 14.01
C PHE A 141 2.70 1.34 14.17
N THR A 142 4.00 1.61 14.03
CA THR A 142 5.06 0.59 14.10
C THR A 142 5.45 0.30 15.55
N LEU A 143 5.46 -0.98 15.90
CA LEU A 143 5.97 -1.51 17.15
C LEU A 143 7.18 -2.41 16.83
N ALA A 144 8.34 -2.09 17.37
CA ALA A 144 9.61 -2.74 17.03
C ALA A 144 10.41 -3.13 18.28
N GLY A 145 11.18 -4.21 18.17
CA GLY A 145 12.04 -4.67 19.24
C GLY A 145 11.29 -5.07 20.52
N GLU A 146 11.90 -4.82 21.68
CA GLU A 146 11.25 -5.02 22.98
C GLU A 146 10.30 -3.85 23.26
N VAL A 147 9.02 -4.06 23.00
CA VAL A 147 7.98 -3.04 23.18
C VAL A 147 7.69 -2.84 24.69
N PRO A 148 7.83 -1.63 25.23
CA PRO A 148 7.53 -1.37 26.64
C PRO A 148 6.07 -1.67 26.99
N THR A 149 5.82 -2.21 28.19
CA THR A 149 4.46 -2.51 28.67
C THR A 149 3.54 -1.30 28.57
N ARG A 150 4.01 -0.11 28.93
CA ARG A 150 3.28 1.16 28.79
C ARG A 150 2.79 1.37 27.35
N THR A 151 3.65 1.15 26.36
CA THR A 151 3.27 1.32 24.93
C THR A 151 2.17 0.33 24.53
N ILE A 152 2.20 -0.90 25.06
CA ILE A 152 1.13 -1.89 24.82
C ILE A 152 -0.19 -1.42 25.45
N GLU A 153 -0.14 -0.84 26.67
CA GLU A 153 -1.31 -0.29 27.36
C GLU A 153 -1.93 0.92 26.63
N GLU A 154 -1.14 1.69 25.88
CA GLU A 154 -1.60 2.85 25.09
C GLU A 154 -2.29 2.46 23.77
N ILE A 155 -2.23 1.19 23.32
CA ILE A 155 -2.82 0.73 22.04
C ILE A 155 -4.33 1.04 21.97
N GLY A 156 -5.06 0.82 23.05
CA GLY A 156 -6.50 1.09 23.11
C GLY A 156 -6.84 2.56 22.87
N GLU A 157 -6.08 3.48 23.44
CA GLU A 157 -6.24 4.93 23.22
C GLU A 157 -5.91 5.30 21.77
N ALA A 158 -4.87 4.74 21.21
CA ALA A 158 -4.49 4.98 19.81
C ALA A 158 -5.59 4.52 18.83
N VAL A 159 -6.19 3.34 19.06
CA VAL A 159 -7.33 2.85 18.26
C VAL A 159 -8.52 3.79 18.35
N GLN A 160 -8.87 4.25 19.55
CA GLN A 160 -9.97 5.21 19.76
C GLN A 160 -9.71 6.55 19.08
N SER A 161 -8.43 6.95 18.97
CA SER A 161 -8.01 8.19 18.31
C SER A 161 -7.92 8.07 16.77
N GLY A 162 -8.18 6.89 16.20
CA GLY A 162 -8.23 6.67 14.77
C GLY A 162 -7.01 5.97 14.15
N VAL A 163 -6.11 5.39 14.96
CA VAL A 163 -5.03 4.50 14.47
C VAL A 163 -5.52 3.06 14.55
N SER A 164 -6.07 2.55 13.47
CA SER A 164 -6.72 1.24 13.46
C SER A 164 -5.79 0.06 13.16
N SER A 165 -4.54 0.31 12.79
CA SER A 165 -3.60 -0.74 12.38
C SER A 165 -2.21 -0.56 12.97
N PHE A 166 -1.59 -1.68 13.39
CA PHE A 166 -0.29 -1.71 14.05
C PHE A 166 0.68 -2.60 13.29
N LYS A 167 1.84 -2.06 12.94
CA LYS A 167 2.89 -2.79 12.18
C LYS A 167 3.87 -3.45 13.11
N ILE A 168 4.19 -4.71 12.82
CA ILE A 168 5.28 -5.44 13.44
C ILE A 168 6.14 -6.16 12.40
N PHE A 169 7.34 -6.53 12.82
CA PHE A 169 8.28 -7.34 12.06
C PHE A 169 8.61 -8.62 12.82
N THR A 170 8.75 -9.72 12.11
CA THR A 170 9.24 -10.98 12.67
C THR A 170 10.70 -11.26 12.31
N THR A 171 11.34 -10.34 11.60
CA THR A 171 12.74 -10.36 11.17
C THR A 171 13.41 -8.98 11.31
N PHE A 172 14.66 -8.88 10.95
CA PHE A 172 15.54 -7.70 11.07
C PHE A 172 15.83 -7.28 12.53
N GLY A 173 16.55 -6.19 12.69
CA GLY A 173 16.80 -5.56 13.99
C GLY A 173 15.54 -5.05 14.69
N SER A 174 14.46 -4.87 13.94
CA SER A 174 13.12 -4.47 14.42
C SER A 174 12.23 -5.64 14.88
N LYS A 175 12.72 -6.88 14.79
CA LYS A 175 11.99 -8.09 15.22
C LYS A 175 11.41 -7.95 16.63
N VAL A 176 10.12 -8.22 16.77
CA VAL A 176 9.43 -8.24 18.07
C VAL A 176 9.51 -9.65 18.69
N PRO A 177 9.96 -9.77 19.95
CA PRO A 177 9.99 -11.09 20.64
C PRO A 177 8.58 -11.69 20.79
N TYR A 178 8.45 -13.02 20.71
CA TYR A 178 7.16 -13.71 20.71
C TYR A 178 6.28 -13.42 21.95
N GLY A 179 6.89 -13.23 23.14
CA GLY A 179 6.10 -12.84 24.33
C GLY A 179 5.45 -11.47 24.19
N HIS A 180 6.17 -10.51 23.59
CA HIS A 180 5.63 -9.18 23.29
C HIS A 180 4.59 -9.25 22.15
N LEU A 181 4.82 -10.08 21.11
CA LEU A 181 3.82 -10.31 20.06
C LEU A 181 2.49 -10.77 20.64
N TRP A 182 2.49 -11.71 21.59
CA TRP A 182 1.27 -12.17 22.26
C TRP A 182 0.51 -11.02 22.90
N ALA A 183 1.19 -10.22 23.73
CA ALA A 183 0.58 -9.10 24.43
C ALA A 183 0.06 -8.00 23.48
N ILE A 184 0.82 -7.71 22.40
CA ILE A 184 0.42 -6.75 21.37
C ILE A 184 -0.83 -7.23 20.63
N PHE A 185 -0.88 -8.50 20.20
CA PHE A 185 -2.03 -9.07 19.51
C PHE A 185 -3.28 -9.01 20.38
N GLU A 186 -3.20 -9.41 21.65
CA GLU A 186 -4.32 -9.28 22.59
C GLU A 186 -4.77 -7.82 22.74
N ALA A 187 -3.84 -6.87 22.89
CA ALA A 187 -4.18 -5.46 23.05
C ALA A 187 -4.84 -4.87 21.79
N VAL A 188 -4.33 -5.20 20.60
CA VAL A 188 -4.89 -4.73 19.32
C VAL A 188 -6.25 -5.36 19.06
N GLY A 189 -6.42 -6.69 19.24
CA GLY A 189 -7.67 -7.39 19.03
C GLY A 189 -8.76 -6.88 19.98
N ASN A 190 -8.46 -6.78 21.27
CA ASN A 190 -9.39 -6.27 22.27
C ASN A 190 -9.82 -4.81 22.03
N SER A 191 -9.01 -4.04 21.31
CA SER A 191 -9.29 -2.63 21.01
C SER A 191 -10.00 -2.41 19.68
N GLY A 192 -10.18 -3.47 18.87
CA GLY A 192 -10.81 -3.39 17.55
C GLY A 192 -9.86 -2.88 16.46
N GLY A 193 -8.55 -3.12 16.61
CA GLY A 193 -7.53 -2.86 15.63
C GLY A 193 -7.19 -4.09 14.78
N ILE A 194 -6.29 -3.92 13.81
CA ILE A 194 -5.76 -4.98 12.94
C ILE A 194 -4.22 -4.96 12.93
N MET A 195 -3.60 -6.12 12.86
CA MET A 195 -2.14 -6.25 12.78
C MET A 195 -1.65 -6.22 11.34
N ALA A 196 -0.75 -5.30 11.00
CA ALA A 196 0.01 -5.32 9.74
C ALA A 196 1.36 -6.00 9.99
N VAL A 197 1.66 -7.09 9.26
CA VAL A 197 2.79 -7.96 9.61
C VAL A 197 3.75 -8.16 8.45
N HIS A 198 5.02 -7.77 8.64
CA HIS A 198 6.13 -8.27 7.83
C HIS A 198 6.58 -9.62 8.41
N ALA A 199 6.36 -10.69 7.67
CA ALA A 199 6.46 -12.05 8.19
C ALA A 199 7.54 -12.89 7.48
N GLU A 200 8.75 -12.91 8.06
CA GLU A 200 9.85 -13.83 7.71
C GLU A 200 10.44 -14.44 8.99
N ASP A 201 10.91 -15.68 8.93
CA ASP A 201 11.59 -16.29 10.07
C ASP A 201 13.05 -15.82 10.15
N ASP A 202 13.34 -14.96 11.11
CA ASP A 202 14.62 -14.29 11.31
C ASP A 202 15.81 -15.28 11.44
N ASP A 203 15.61 -16.36 12.17
CA ASP A 203 16.69 -17.33 12.41
C ASP A 203 17.05 -18.07 11.11
N MET A 204 16.07 -18.31 10.24
CA MET A 204 16.30 -18.90 8.92
C MET A 204 16.98 -17.93 7.97
N VAL A 205 16.53 -16.68 7.92
CA VAL A 205 17.16 -15.63 7.09
C VAL A 205 18.62 -15.48 7.48
N LYS A 206 18.92 -15.24 8.76
CA LYS A 206 20.29 -15.07 9.27
C LYS A 206 21.18 -16.29 9.03
N TYR A 207 20.65 -17.51 9.19
CA TYR A 207 21.39 -18.72 8.89
C TYR A 207 21.76 -18.79 7.41
N MET A 208 20.81 -18.47 6.52
CA MET A 208 21.04 -18.51 5.07
C MET A 208 21.99 -17.41 4.60
N GLU A 209 21.89 -16.20 5.13
CA GLU A 209 22.86 -15.11 4.89
C GLU A 209 24.28 -15.57 5.27
N ALA A 210 24.48 -16.03 6.51
CA ALA A 210 25.76 -16.53 6.97
C ALA A 210 26.28 -17.71 6.15
N LYS A 211 25.40 -18.59 5.67
CA LYS A 211 25.76 -19.69 4.77
C LYS A 211 26.23 -19.18 3.42
N LEU A 212 25.49 -18.28 2.77
CA LEU A 212 25.82 -17.74 1.46
C LEU A 212 27.15 -16.97 1.49
N ILE A 213 27.40 -16.19 2.55
CA ILE A 213 28.69 -15.52 2.78
C ILE A 213 29.84 -16.52 2.85
N ARG A 214 29.71 -17.58 3.68
CA ARG A 214 30.74 -18.63 3.79
C ARG A 214 31.00 -19.35 2.47
N GLU A 215 30.00 -19.47 1.61
CA GLU A 215 30.10 -20.11 0.28
C GLU A 215 30.60 -19.16 -0.81
N GLY A 216 30.85 -17.87 -0.50
CA GLY A 216 31.22 -16.86 -1.49
C GLY A 216 30.08 -16.52 -2.46
N ARG A 217 28.83 -16.62 -2.01
CA ARG A 217 27.59 -16.39 -2.76
C ARG A 217 26.78 -15.23 -2.20
N ASP A 218 27.47 -14.23 -1.70
CA ASP A 218 26.92 -13.05 -1.04
C ASP A 218 26.42 -11.95 -1.99
N GLN A 219 26.51 -12.17 -3.32
CA GLN A 219 26.07 -11.20 -4.31
C GLN A 219 24.56 -10.92 -4.22
N GLY A 220 24.14 -9.66 -4.40
CA GLY A 220 22.75 -9.21 -4.26
C GLY A 220 21.73 -10.00 -5.09
N TYR A 221 22.12 -10.56 -6.24
CA TYR A 221 21.23 -11.42 -7.03
C TYR A 221 20.87 -12.76 -6.34
N ASN A 222 21.48 -13.10 -5.20
CA ASN A 222 21.16 -14.24 -4.37
C ASN A 222 20.22 -13.93 -3.20
N LEU A 223 19.72 -12.71 -3.09
CA LEU A 223 18.79 -12.27 -2.02
C LEU A 223 17.63 -13.26 -1.80
N HIS A 224 17.04 -13.79 -2.86
CA HIS A 224 15.94 -14.75 -2.80
C HIS A 224 16.31 -16.08 -2.12
N LEU A 225 17.59 -16.39 -1.96
CA LEU A 225 18.08 -17.57 -1.25
C LEU A 225 18.20 -17.31 0.26
N ALA A 226 18.48 -16.07 0.66
CA ALA A 226 18.50 -15.66 2.05
C ALA A 226 17.06 -15.47 2.55
N HIS A 227 16.32 -14.61 1.90
CA HIS A 227 14.89 -14.34 2.11
C HIS A 227 14.05 -15.36 1.34
N ASN A 228 14.06 -16.62 1.77
CA ASN A 228 13.51 -17.73 1.01
C ASN A 228 12.06 -18.05 1.37
N ASN A 229 11.41 -18.86 0.53
CA ASN A 229 10.00 -19.23 0.70
C ASN A 229 9.68 -19.86 2.06
N ILE A 230 10.61 -20.69 2.60
CA ILE A 230 10.37 -21.39 3.87
C ILE A 230 10.34 -20.42 5.04
N SER A 231 11.21 -19.38 5.04
CA SER A 231 11.20 -18.37 6.10
C SER A 231 9.88 -17.62 6.16
N GLU A 232 9.30 -17.32 5.00
CA GLU A 232 7.99 -16.67 4.87
C GLU A 232 6.85 -17.62 5.29
N ASP A 233 6.76 -18.85 4.73
CA ASP A 233 5.71 -19.82 5.05
C ASP A 233 5.62 -20.11 6.55
N ILE A 234 6.76 -20.41 7.19
CA ILE A 234 6.78 -20.70 8.63
C ILE A 234 6.33 -19.49 9.45
N SER A 235 6.78 -18.28 9.10
CA SER A 235 6.41 -17.07 9.81
C SER A 235 4.91 -16.77 9.65
N PHE A 236 4.35 -16.87 8.44
CA PHE A 236 2.91 -16.73 8.19
C PHE A 236 2.09 -17.68 9.08
N ARG A 237 2.43 -18.96 9.08
CA ARG A 237 1.70 -19.97 9.88
C ARG A 237 1.80 -19.73 11.38
N LYS A 238 2.96 -19.30 11.88
CA LYS A 238 3.14 -18.93 13.29
C LYS A 238 2.25 -17.75 13.68
N ILE A 239 2.23 -16.70 12.85
CA ILE A 239 1.43 -15.48 13.09
C ILE A 239 -0.06 -15.78 12.97
N ILE A 240 -0.50 -16.53 11.98
CA ILE A 240 -1.90 -16.99 11.85
C ILE A 240 -2.33 -17.77 13.09
N ARG A 241 -1.46 -18.66 13.61
CA ARG A 241 -1.80 -19.42 14.82
C ARG A 241 -1.94 -18.53 16.06
N LEU A 242 -1.11 -17.48 16.17
CA LEU A 242 -1.21 -16.50 17.25
C LEU A 242 -2.50 -15.70 17.11
N SER A 243 -2.81 -15.19 15.93
CA SER A 243 -4.05 -14.47 15.62
C SER A 243 -5.30 -15.29 15.93
N GLU A 244 -5.34 -16.56 15.53
CA GLU A 244 -6.45 -17.47 15.85
C GLU A 244 -6.69 -17.60 17.36
N HIS A 245 -5.61 -17.57 18.16
CA HIS A 245 -5.71 -17.67 19.62
C HIS A 245 -6.14 -16.35 20.28
N THR A 246 -5.67 -15.22 19.76
CA THR A 246 -5.95 -13.89 20.32
C THR A 246 -7.16 -13.20 19.66
N GLU A 247 -7.82 -13.88 18.71
CA GLU A 247 -8.96 -13.37 17.95
C GLU A 247 -8.67 -12.00 17.27
N THR A 248 -7.43 -11.82 16.77
CA THR A 248 -6.96 -10.56 16.20
C THR A 248 -6.86 -10.65 14.70
N GLY A 249 -7.46 -9.71 13.95
CA GLY A 249 -7.32 -9.63 12.49
C GLY A 249 -5.89 -9.36 12.04
N ILE A 250 -5.50 -9.92 10.90
CA ILE A 250 -4.17 -9.76 10.32
C ILE A 250 -4.26 -9.24 8.88
N TYR A 251 -3.37 -8.33 8.57
CA TYR A 251 -3.03 -7.90 7.22
C TYR A 251 -1.55 -8.19 6.96
N PHE A 252 -1.26 -9.27 6.22
CA PHE A 252 0.09 -9.55 5.77
C PHE A 252 0.45 -8.59 4.66
N VAL A 253 1.43 -7.74 4.89
CA VAL A 253 1.98 -6.84 3.88
C VAL A 253 2.90 -7.62 2.94
N HIS A 254 3.06 -7.17 1.70
CA HIS A 254 4.05 -7.62 0.71
C HIS A 254 4.31 -9.15 0.67
N THR A 255 3.27 -9.97 0.52
CA THR A 255 3.40 -11.43 0.33
C THR A 255 4.22 -11.72 -0.94
N THR A 256 5.33 -12.47 -0.83
CA THR A 256 6.21 -12.78 -1.97
C THR A 256 6.25 -14.25 -2.35
N ALA A 257 6.11 -15.16 -1.39
CA ALA A 257 6.08 -16.59 -1.64
C ALA A 257 4.65 -17.09 -1.88
N LYS A 258 4.46 -17.96 -2.83
CA LYS A 258 3.16 -18.64 -3.05
C LYS A 258 2.69 -19.42 -1.81
N GLU A 259 3.62 -19.92 -1.00
CA GLU A 259 3.32 -20.61 0.26
C GLU A 259 2.69 -19.67 1.29
N GLY A 260 3.07 -18.37 1.28
CA GLY A 260 2.40 -17.32 2.07
C GLY A 260 0.93 -17.15 1.63
N ALA A 261 0.67 -17.08 0.31
CA ALA A 261 -0.69 -17.04 -0.21
C ALA A 261 -1.49 -18.31 0.15
N TYR A 262 -0.87 -19.49 0.12
CA TYR A 262 -1.53 -20.73 0.58
C TYR A 262 -1.87 -20.69 2.08
N ALA A 263 -0.97 -20.15 2.91
CA ALA A 263 -1.26 -19.99 4.34
C ALA A 263 -2.44 -19.05 4.60
N ILE A 264 -2.56 -17.96 3.83
CA ILE A 264 -3.72 -17.04 3.87
C ILE A 264 -4.99 -17.79 3.45
N ALA A 265 -4.97 -18.54 2.33
CA ALA A 265 -6.11 -19.31 1.85
C ALA A 265 -6.59 -20.32 2.90
N ASP A 266 -5.65 -21.06 3.52
CA ASP A 266 -5.94 -22.03 4.58
C ASP A 266 -6.62 -21.35 5.80
N ALA A 267 -6.17 -20.16 6.17
CA ALA A 267 -6.76 -19.37 7.26
C ALA A 267 -8.18 -18.87 6.90
N ARG A 268 -8.37 -18.34 5.69
CA ARG A 268 -9.67 -17.85 5.20
C ARG A 268 -10.70 -18.99 5.06
N ASN A 269 -10.26 -20.20 4.69
CA ASN A 269 -11.12 -21.39 4.68
C ASN A 269 -11.66 -21.74 6.08
N LYS A 270 -10.93 -21.35 7.14
CA LYS A 270 -11.37 -21.46 8.54
C LYS A 270 -12.14 -20.24 9.03
N GLN A 271 -12.47 -19.31 8.15
CA GLN A 271 -13.15 -18.04 8.45
C GLN A 271 -12.34 -17.11 9.37
N LEU A 272 -11.02 -17.23 9.39
CA LEU A 272 -10.18 -16.29 10.15
C LEU A 272 -10.02 -14.98 9.37
N PRO A 273 -10.03 -13.81 10.05
CA PRO A 273 -9.87 -12.49 9.44
C PRO A 273 -8.42 -12.23 9.04
N VAL A 274 -7.96 -12.94 8.01
CA VAL A 274 -6.61 -12.88 7.48
C VAL A 274 -6.65 -12.34 6.06
N TYR A 275 -5.93 -11.26 5.83
CA TYR A 275 -5.85 -10.55 4.57
C TYR A 275 -4.40 -10.51 4.07
N GLY A 276 -4.20 -10.43 2.78
CA GLY A 276 -2.88 -10.39 2.16
C GLY A 276 -2.76 -9.29 1.11
N GLU A 277 -1.55 -8.76 1.02
CA GLU A 277 -1.14 -7.75 0.06
C GLU A 277 -0.14 -8.35 -0.92
N ALA A 278 -0.26 -8.03 -2.21
CA ALA A 278 0.75 -8.27 -3.21
C ALA A 278 1.30 -6.94 -3.73
N LEU A 279 2.62 -6.81 -3.81
CA LEU A 279 3.20 -5.67 -4.48
C LEU A 279 3.14 -5.84 -6.00
N HIS A 280 2.88 -4.75 -6.72
CA HIS A 280 2.75 -4.79 -8.18
C HIS A 280 4.03 -5.26 -8.89
N ASN A 281 5.22 -5.01 -8.33
CA ASN A 281 6.50 -5.53 -8.83
C ASN A 281 6.62 -7.05 -8.64
N TYR A 282 6.12 -7.63 -7.54
CA TYR A 282 6.11 -9.10 -7.33
C TYR A 282 5.20 -9.83 -8.32
N LEU A 283 4.16 -9.15 -8.79
CA LEU A 283 3.26 -9.67 -9.83
C LEU A 283 3.88 -9.63 -11.24
N HIS A 284 5.09 -9.03 -11.39
CA HIS A 284 5.74 -8.87 -12.69
C HIS A 284 7.13 -9.50 -12.74
N PHE A 285 8.02 -9.09 -11.86
CA PHE A 285 9.42 -9.50 -11.86
C PHE A 285 9.64 -10.88 -11.20
N THR A 286 10.78 -11.47 -11.50
CA THR A 286 11.30 -12.69 -10.86
C THR A 286 12.74 -12.45 -10.43
N HIS A 287 13.28 -13.33 -9.59
CA HIS A 287 14.68 -13.24 -9.15
C HIS A 287 15.70 -13.25 -10.29
N ASP A 288 15.32 -13.73 -11.48
CA ASP A 288 16.22 -13.74 -12.65
C ASP A 288 16.58 -12.31 -13.09
N HIS A 289 15.65 -11.35 -12.93
CA HIS A 289 15.87 -9.93 -13.25
C HIS A 289 16.94 -9.29 -12.37
N TYR A 290 17.25 -9.84 -11.19
CA TYR A 290 18.38 -9.35 -10.38
C TYR A 290 19.74 -9.49 -11.07
N ARG A 291 19.86 -10.35 -12.10
CA ARG A 291 21.09 -10.56 -12.86
C ARG A 291 21.25 -9.62 -14.06
N GLU A 292 20.23 -8.87 -14.38
CA GLU A 292 20.25 -7.85 -15.41
C GLU A 292 21.09 -6.64 -14.96
N PRO A 293 21.60 -5.82 -15.89
CA PRO A 293 22.23 -4.55 -15.51
C PRO A 293 21.28 -3.72 -14.62
N GLU A 294 21.81 -3.25 -13.48
CA GLU A 294 21.01 -2.52 -12.48
C GLU A 294 19.81 -3.31 -11.90
N GLY A 295 19.79 -4.64 -12.09
CA GLY A 295 18.64 -5.48 -11.74
C GLY A 295 18.22 -5.43 -10.28
N THR A 296 19.12 -5.06 -9.34
CA THR A 296 18.76 -4.86 -7.94
C THR A 296 17.91 -3.61 -7.70
N ALA A 297 17.71 -2.74 -8.70
CA ALA A 297 16.78 -1.61 -8.58
C ALA A 297 15.34 -2.03 -8.29
N ILE A 298 14.91 -3.21 -8.77
CA ILE A 298 13.56 -3.73 -8.53
C ILE A 298 13.35 -4.31 -7.13
N HIS A 299 14.43 -4.38 -6.30
CA HIS A 299 14.40 -5.06 -5.02
C HIS A 299 13.62 -4.27 -3.96
N THR A 300 12.80 -4.99 -3.21
CA THR A 300 12.30 -4.63 -1.89
C THR A 300 12.32 -5.86 -0.99
N TYR A 301 12.11 -5.72 0.31
CA TYR A 301 12.04 -6.82 1.26
C TYR A 301 10.58 -7.21 1.54
N PRO A 302 10.24 -8.52 1.54
CA PRO A 302 11.06 -9.67 1.20
C PRO A 302 11.49 -9.69 -0.27
N ALA A 303 12.59 -10.40 -0.56
CA ALA A 303 13.16 -10.46 -1.90
C ALA A 303 12.20 -11.09 -2.92
N ILE A 304 12.21 -10.58 -4.16
CA ILE A 304 11.52 -11.17 -5.31
C ILE A 304 12.00 -12.61 -5.51
N LYS A 305 11.07 -13.53 -5.70
CA LYS A 305 11.32 -14.97 -5.74
C LYS A 305 11.25 -15.55 -7.16
N HIS A 306 10.89 -16.82 -7.28
CA HIS A 306 10.89 -17.55 -8.55
C HIS A 306 9.66 -17.21 -9.42
N ALA A 307 9.71 -17.57 -10.70
CA ALA A 307 8.57 -17.42 -11.60
C ALA A 307 7.33 -18.16 -11.08
N SER A 308 7.51 -19.34 -10.46
CA SER A 308 6.41 -20.07 -9.84
C SER A 308 5.75 -19.35 -8.66
N ASP A 309 6.48 -18.46 -7.98
CA ASP A 309 5.92 -17.63 -6.90
C ASP A 309 5.13 -16.47 -7.49
N ARG A 310 5.71 -15.76 -8.47
CA ARG A 310 4.98 -14.73 -9.22
C ARG A 310 3.66 -15.27 -9.78
N ASP A 311 3.69 -16.43 -10.43
CA ASP A 311 2.50 -17.04 -11.02
C ASP A 311 1.47 -17.43 -9.94
N GLY A 312 1.94 -17.96 -8.79
CA GLY A 312 1.09 -18.26 -7.64
C GLY A 312 0.48 -17.01 -6.99
N LEU A 313 1.21 -15.89 -6.92
CA LEU A 313 0.67 -14.61 -6.44
C LEU A 313 -0.37 -14.03 -7.42
N GLN A 314 -0.13 -14.13 -8.74
CA GLN A 314 -1.12 -13.73 -9.75
C GLN A 314 -2.41 -14.54 -9.60
N GLU A 315 -2.31 -15.87 -9.46
CA GLU A 315 -3.48 -16.74 -9.20
C GLU A 315 -4.20 -16.35 -7.91
N ALA A 316 -3.45 -16.08 -6.83
CA ALA A 316 -4.01 -15.67 -5.55
C ALA A 316 -4.70 -14.30 -5.60
N LEU A 317 -4.21 -13.35 -6.43
CA LEU A 317 -4.88 -12.09 -6.68
C LEU A 317 -6.17 -12.30 -7.50
N ILE A 318 -6.11 -13.09 -8.57
CA ILE A 318 -7.23 -13.38 -9.45
C ILE A 318 -8.38 -14.06 -8.71
N ASN A 319 -8.09 -14.99 -7.80
CA ASN A 319 -9.11 -15.72 -7.03
C ASN A 319 -9.54 -15.04 -5.72
N GLY A 320 -8.98 -13.85 -5.40
CA GLY A 320 -9.33 -13.06 -4.23
C GLY A 320 -8.69 -13.54 -2.91
N THR A 321 -7.73 -14.46 -2.93
CA THR A 321 -6.95 -14.85 -1.75
C THR A 321 -6.10 -13.68 -1.26
N LEU A 322 -5.43 -12.96 -2.17
CA LEU A 322 -4.79 -11.69 -1.89
C LEU A 322 -5.80 -10.57 -2.10
N SER A 323 -5.97 -9.76 -1.07
CA SER A 323 -7.05 -8.78 -0.99
C SER A 323 -6.69 -7.45 -1.64
N THR A 324 -5.41 -7.06 -1.64
CA THR A 324 -4.96 -5.74 -2.09
C THR A 324 -3.70 -5.81 -2.93
N THR A 325 -3.50 -4.78 -3.74
CA THR A 325 -2.20 -4.48 -4.35
C THR A 325 -1.60 -3.23 -3.72
N ALA A 326 -0.27 -3.19 -3.57
CA ALA A 326 0.47 -2.08 -3.01
C ALA A 326 1.80 -1.86 -3.73
N THR A 327 2.57 -0.87 -3.27
CA THR A 327 3.88 -0.55 -3.84
C THR A 327 5.03 -0.77 -2.86
N ASP A 328 4.78 -0.67 -1.56
CA ASP A 328 5.84 -0.56 -0.56
C ASP A 328 6.78 0.61 -0.91
N GLU A 329 6.18 1.76 -1.21
CA GLU A 329 6.84 2.96 -1.75
C GLU A 329 8.00 3.39 -0.86
N TYR A 330 9.22 3.31 -1.40
CA TYR A 330 10.45 3.67 -0.70
C TYR A 330 11.41 4.35 -1.68
N THR A 331 11.03 5.52 -2.17
CA THR A 331 11.72 6.21 -3.25
C THR A 331 12.98 6.91 -2.77
N THR A 332 14.10 6.56 -3.40
CA THR A 332 15.42 7.21 -3.26
C THR A 332 15.98 7.54 -4.62
N TYR A 333 17.15 8.18 -4.68
CA TYR A 333 17.92 8.33 -5.91
C TYR A 333 18.71 7.06 -6.24
N LYS A 334 19.06 6.90 -7.50
CA LYS A 334 19.74 5.72 -8.05
C LYS A 334 21.09 5.44 -7.39
N ASP A 335 21.83 6.48 -7.02
CA ASP A 335 23.11 6.34 -6.33
C ASP A 335 22.96 5.67 -4.96
N ILE A 336 21.85 5.90 -4.28
CA ILE A 336 21.50 5.23 -3.03
C ILE A 336 20.98 3.83 -3.32
N LYS A 337 20.04 3.70 -4.25
CA LYS A 337 19.41 2.43 -4.61
C LYS A 337 20.40 1.35 -5.02
N LEU A 338 21.44 1.72 -5.75
CA LEU A 338 22.47 0.83 -6.29
C LEU A 338 23.80 0.90 -5.51
N SER A 339 23.82 1.51 -4.32
CA SER A 339 25.07 1.62 -3.51
C SER A 339 25.58 0.27 -3.02
N GLY A 340 24.69 -0.64 -2.63
CA GLY A 340 25.01 -1.98 -2.14
C GLY A 340 24.94 -3.05 -3.24
N ASN A 341 25.77 -4.07 -3.13
CA ASN A 341 25.81 -5.17 -4.08
C ASN A 341 25.84 -6.57 -3.46
N THR A 342 25.77 -6.66 -2.15
CA THR A 342 25.69 -7.93 -1.40
C THR A 342 24.31 -8.14 -0.80
N ILE A 343 24.01 -9.37 -0.39
CA ILE A 343 22.75 -9.73 0.28
C ILE A 343 22.49 -8.94 1.59
N GLU A 344 23.52 -8.35 2.18
CA GLU A 344 23.44 -7.54 3.38
C GLU A 344 23.27 -6.03 3.09
N THR A 345 23.72 -5.58 1.91
CA THR A 345 23.84 -4.15 1.61
C THR A 345 22.92 -3.65 0.51
N VAL A 346 22.26 -4.51 -0.26
CA VAL A 346 21.30 -4.07 -1.29
C VAL A 346 20.17 -3.28 -0.64
N CYS A 347 20.00 -2.04 -1.10
CA CYS A 347 18.94 -1.16 -0.63
C CYS A 347 17.56 -1.71 -1.05
N GLY A 348 16.68 -1.93 -0.07
CA GLY A 348 15.29 -2.31 -0.32
C GLY A 348 14.42 -1.13 -0.74
N GLY A 349 13.28 -1.42 -1.36
CA GLY A 349 12.28 -0.45 -1.78
C GLY A 349 12.57 0.22 -3.13
N HIS A 350 11.55 0.81 -3.71
CA HIS A 350 11.58 1.45 -5.02
C HIS A 350 10.44 2.47 -5.16
N ASN A 351 10.42 3.22 -6.25
CA ASN A 351 9.28 4.05 -6.64
C ASN A 351 8.19 3.19 -7.30
N GLY A 352 6.92 3.53 -7.11
CA GLY A 352 5.83 2.73 -7.67
C GLY A 352 4.44 3.31 -7.53
N ILE A 353 4.22 4.27 -6.63
CA ILE A 353 2.88 4.76 -6.28
C ILE A 353 2.13 5.34 -7.49
N GLU A 354 2.83 5.98 -8.42
CA GLU A 354 2.24 6.52 -9.65
C GLU A 354 1.90 5.43 -10.67
N THR A 355 2.67 4.35 -10.70
CA THR A 355 2.58 3.32 -11.74
C THR A 355 1.69 2.14 -11.37
N ARG A 356 1.28 2.02 -10.09
CA ARG A 356 0.53 0.85 -9.62
C ARG A 356 -0.77 0.60 -10.38
N LEU A 357 -1.64 1.60 -10.48
CA LEU A 357 -2.94 1.43 -11.15
C LEU A 357 -2.77 1.06 -12.63
N PRO A 358 -1.99 1.80 -13.45
CA PRO A 358 -1.83 1.45 -14.86
C PRO A 358 -1.14 0.09 -15.07
N VAL A 359 -0.16 -0.28 -14.25
CA VAL A 359 0.50 -1.60 -14.37
C VAL A 359 -0.47 -2.73 -14.02
N VAL A 360 -1.22 -2.63 -12.91
CA VAL A 360 -2.19 -3.66 -12.50
C VAL A 360 -3.32 -3.76 -13.54
N TYR A 361 -3.84 -2.64 -14.02
CA TYR A 361 -4.85 -2.63 -15.09
C TYR A 361 -4.35 -3.33 -16.34
N THR A 362 -3.16 -2.97 -16.82
CA THR A 362 -2.55 -3.55 -18.01
C THR A 362 -2.36 -5.06 -17.88
N LYS A 363 -1.88 -5.52 -16.74
CA LYS A 363 -1.60 -6.95 -16.55
C LYS A 363 -2.83 -7.81 -16.39
N PHE A 364 -3.88 -7.29 -15.76
CA PHE A 364 -4.98 -8.13 -15.31
C PHE A 364 -6.32 -7.77 -15.94
N VAL A 365 -6.64 -6.49 -16.11
CA VAL A 365 -7.94 -6.08 -16.68
C VAL A 365 -7.90 -6.10 -18.20
N SER A 366 -6.89 -5.48 -18.82
CA SER A 366 -6.79 -5.42 -20.28
C SER A 366 -6.63 -6.81 -20.93
N THR A 367 -6.07 -7.75 -20.17
CA THR A 367 -5.92 -9.15 -20.57
C THR A 367 -7.14 -10.02 -20.26
N GLY A 368 -8.15 -9.47 -19.58
CA GLY A 368 -9.37 -10.18 -19.21
C GLY A 368 -9.22 -11.18 -18.06
N LEU A 369 -8.12 -11.13 -17.30
CA LEU A 369 -7.88 -12.01 -16.16
C LEU A 369 -8.75 -11.66 -14.94
N ILE A 370 -9.04 -10.37 -14.73
CA ILE A 370 -9.98 -9.90 -13.71
C ILE A 370 -10.94 -8.88 -14.30
N SER A 371 -12.09 -8.71 -13.66
CA SER A 371 -13.06 -7.66 -14.02
C SER A 371 -12.61 -6.28 -13.50
N ILE A 372 -13.26 -5.23 -14.00
CA ILE A 372 -12.99 -3.85 -13.51
C ILE A 372 -13.44 -3.68 -12.06
N GLU A 373 -14.48 -4.39 -11.60
CA GLU A 373 -14.91 -4.42 -10.20
C GLU A 373 -13.81 -5.01 -9.32
N HIS A 374 -13.25 -6.15 -9.70
CA HIS A 374 -12.17 -6.80 -8.96
C HIS A 374 -10.89 -5.94 -8.93
N PHE A 375 -10.61 -5.21 -10.01
CA PHE A 375 -9.54 -4.21 -10.03
C PHE A 375 -9.78 -3.11 -8.99
N VAL A 376 -10.99 -2.56 -8.92
CA VAL A 376 -11.38 -1.56 -7.92
C VAL A 376 -11.29 -2.14 -6.50
N ASP A 377 -11.74 -3.39 -6.31
CA ASP A 377 -11.61 -4.07 -5.02
C ASP A 377 -10.15 -4.12 -4.56
N THR A 378 -9.24 -4.59 -5.42
CA THR A 378 -7.82 -4.80 -5.04
C THR A 378 -6.98 -3.53 -4.97
N THR A 379 -7.41 -2.45 -5.63
CA THR A 379 -6.65 -1.17 -5.67
C THR A 379 -7.22 -0.07 -4.78
N SER A 380 -8.44 -0.25 -4.25
CA SER A 380 -9.15 0.78 -3.49
C SER A 380 -10.05 0.20 -2.39
N THR A 381 -11.14 -0.51 -2.75
CA THR A 381 -12.22 -0.86 -1.82
C THR A 381 -11.77 -1.77 -0.68
N ASN A 382 -10.97 -2.81 -0.96
CA ASN A 382 -10.52 -3.75 0.06
C ASN A 382 -9.57 -3.09 1.07
N ALA A 383 -8.64 -2.26 0.61
CA ALA A 383 -7.79 -1.47 1.50
C ALA A 383 -8.64 -0.55 2.41
N ALA A 384 -9.68 0.10 1.86
CA ALA A 384 -10.59 0.92 2.65
C ALA A 384 -11.33 0.11 3.73
N LYS A 385 -11.82 -1.09 3.41
CA LYS A 385 -12.51 -1.98 4.36
C LYS A 385 -11.56 -2.48 5.45
N ILE A 386 -10.45 -3.12 5.04
CA ILE A 386 -9.48 -3.75 5.94
C ILE A 386 -8.89 -2.73 6.92
N LEU A 387 -8.59 -1.53 6.44
CA LEU A 387 -7.87 -0.51 7.20
C LEU A 387 -8.79 0.57 7.81
N GLY A 388 -10.12 0.40 7.68
CA GLY A 388 -11.11 1.15 8.46
C GLY A 388 -11.49 2.52 7.89
N MET A 389 -11.51 2.68 6.57
CA MET A 389 -11.91 3.91 5.87
C MET A 389 -13.22 3.75 5.08
N TYR A 390 -13.71 2.52 4.89
CA TYR A 390 -14.93 2.26 4.14
C TYR A 390 -16.18 2.57 4.95
N PRO A 391 -17.25 3.18 4.39
CA PRO A 391 -17.43 3.59 2.99
C PRO A 391 -17.02 5.03 2.71
N GLN A 392 -16.39 5.74 3.64
CA GLN A 392 -15.93 7.11 3.44
C GLN A 392 -15.02 7.21 2.22
N LYS A 393 -14.07 6.29 2.12
CA LYS A 393 -13.13 6.08 0.99
C LYS A 393 -13.40 4.74 0.32
N GLY A 394 -12.90 4.56 -0.91
CA GLY A 394 -12.96 3.27 -1.63
C GLY A 394 -14.32 2.93 -2.21
N ALA A 395 -15.25 3.88 -2.32
CA ALA A 395 -16.58 3.65 -2.90
C ALA A 395 -17.10 4.89 -3.64
N ILE A 396 -17.77 4.66 -4.77
CA ILE A 396 -18.66 5.65 -5.39
C ILE A 396 -20.07 5.37 -4.89
N ALA A 397 -20.44 6.00 -3.78
CA ALA A 397 -21.74 5.85 -3.14
C ALA A 397 -22.17 7.17 -2.48
N THR A 398 -23.49 7.37 -2.33
CA THR A 398 -24.02 8.55 -1.64
C THR A 398 -23.50 8.59 -0.19
N GLY A 399 -22.89 9.72 0.19
CA GLY A 399 -22.27 9.93 1.51
C GLY A 399 -20.77 9.70 1.57
N SER A 400 -20.19 8.99 0.59
CA SER A 400 -18.72 8.85 0.46
C SER A 400 -18.07 10.18 0.13
N ASP A 401 -16.79 10.30 0.44
CA ASP A 401 -15.96 11.40 -0.07
C ASP A 401 -15.93 11.32 -1.60
N ALA A 402 -15.96 12.48 -2.25
CA ALA A 402 -15.91 12.55 -3.71
C ALA A 402 -14.45 12.36 -4.21
N ASP A 403 -13.88 11.21 -3.86
CA ASP A 403 -12.57 10.74 -4.32
C ASP A 403 -12.75 9.89 -5.56
N ILE A 404 -12.43 10.42 -6.72
CA ILE A 404 -12.79 9.82 -8.00
C ILE A 404 -11.61 9.89 -8.97
N VAL A 405 -11.43 8.83 -9.73
CA VAL A 405 -10.49 8.75 -10.85
C VAL A 405 -11.24 8.53 -12.15
N LEU A 406 -11.00 9.39 -13.12
CA LEU A 406 -11.34 9.13 -14.51
C LEU A 406 -10.18 8.35 -15.12
N PHE A 407 -10.46 7.11 -15.49
CA PHE A 407 -9.47 6.20 -16.04
C PHE A 407 -9.79 5.93 -17.51
N ASP A 408 -8.85 6.23 -18.40
CA ASP A 408 -8.99 6.03 -19.83
C ASP A 408 -8.50 4.61 -20.21
N PRO A 409 -9.40 3.66 -20.52
CA PRO A 409 -9.03 2.28 -20.82
C PRO A 409 -8.32 2.11 -22.17
N ASP A 410 -8.46 3.08 -23.07
CA ASP A 410 -7.95 3.02 -24.43
C ASP A 410 -6.62 3.76 -24.58
N MET A 411 -6.18 4.49 -23.54
CA MET A 411 -4.89 5.18 -23.55
C MET A 411 -3.75 4.16 -23.56
N ASN A 412 -2.89 4.26 -24.57
CA ASN A 412 -1.64 3.50 -24.61
C ASN A 412 -0.48 4.44 -24.31
N LYS A 413 0.31 4.09 -23.32
CA LYS A 413 1.42 4.91 -22.83
C LYS A 413 2.62 4.04 -22.45
N THR A 414 3.81 4.39 -22.90
CA THR A 414 5.04 3.80 -22.39
C THR A 414 5.47 4.61 -21.17
N ILE A 415 5.71 3.94 -20.05
CA ILE A 415 6.23 4.61 -18.86
C ILE A 415 7.67 5.05 -19.13
N THR A 416 7.94 6.34 -18.96
CA THR A 416 9.28 6.91 -19.03
C THR A 416 9.53 7.79 -17.81
N LEU A 417 10.75 7.82 -17.31
CA LEU A 417 11.15 8.58 -16.14
C LEU A 417 10.78 10.08 -16.28
N ASP A 418 10.96 10.65 -17.45
CA ASP A 418 10.69 12.06 -17.73
C ASP A 418 9.20 12.44 -17.58
N GLU A 419 8.30 11.46 -17.61
CA GLU A 419 6.87 11.64 -17.48
C GLU A 419 6.33 11.27 -16.08
N LEU A 420 7.20 10.79 -15.19
CA LEU A 420 6.85 10.48 -13.80
C LEU A 420 7.12 11.69 -12.88
N HIS A 421 6.39 11.74 -11.77
CA HIS A 421 6.35 12.90 -10.88
C HIS A 421 6.98 12.66 -9.51
N ALA A 422 7.52 11.45 -9.27
CA ALA A 422 8.30 11.14 -8.07
C ALA A 422 9.63 11.90 -8.07
N ASP A 423 10.17 12.18 -6.88
CA ASP A 423 11.51 12.75 -6.74
C ASP A 423 12.57 11.63 -6.81
N SER A 424 12.82 11.15 -8.03
CA SER A 424 13.71 10.04 -8.33
C SER A 424 14.37 10.22 -9.71
N ASP A 425 15.54 9.64 -9.89
CA ASP A 425 16.28 9.63 -11.15
C ASP A 425 16.33 8.23 -11.80
N TYR A 426 15.43 7.33 -11.37
CA TYR A 426 15.19 6.02 -12.00
C TYR A 426 13.74 5.61 -11.87
N SER A 427 13.31 4.67 -12.71
CA SER A 427 12.04 3.95 -12.54
C SER A 427 12.25 2.47 -12.79
N ILE A 428 11.70 1.61 -11.95
CA ILE A 428 11.69 0.16 -12.19
C ILE A 428 10.75 -0.24 -13.33
N TRP A 429 9.90 0.71 -13.78
CA TRP A 429 8.92 0.52 -14.84
C TRP A 429 9.33 1.23 -16.15
N GLU A 430 10.57 1.71 -16.24
CA GLU A 430 11.08 2.35 -17.46
C GLU A 430 10.88 1.45 -18.69
N GLY A 431 10.22 1.97 -19.73
CA GLY A 431 9.92 1.23 -20.96
C GLY A 431 8.71 0.29 -20.87
N PHE A 432 8.00 0.21 -19.74
CA PHE A 432 6.80 -0.63 -19.63
C PHE A 432 5.64 -0.02 -20.43
N GLU A 433 5.05 -0.81 -21.32
CA GLU A 433 3.91 -0.39 -22.14
C GLU A 433 2.61 -0.62 -21.38
N CYS A 434 1.91 0.47 -21.05
CA CYS A 434 0.60 0.44 -20.40
C CYS A 434 -0.52 0.54 -21.43
N GLN A 435 -1.56 -0.25 -21.20
CA GLN A 435 -2.89 -0.03 -21.74
C GLN A 435 -3.80 0.42 -20.59
N GLY A 436 -4.40 1.60 -20.75
CA GLY A 436 -5.20 2.23 -19.70
C GLY A 436 -4.36 3.07 -18.72
N TYR A 437 -4.83 4.29 -18.46
CA TYR A 437 -4.14 5.25 -17.60
C TYR A 437 -5.12 6.19 -16.89
N PRO A 438 -4.85 6.61 -15.61
CA PRO A 438 -5.61 7.66 -14.96
C PRO A 438 -5.38 9.00 -15.65
N VAL A 439 -6.44 9.71 -16.01
CA VAL A 439 -6.36 11.00 -16.71
C VAL A 439 -6.84 12.18 -15.87
N THR A 440 -7.75 11.94 -14.93
CA THR A 440 -8.21 12.98 -14.00
C THR A 440 -8.34 12.37 -12.62
N THR A 441 -7.76 13.05 -11.63
CA THR A 441 -7.86 12.66 -10.22
C THR A 441 -8.58 13.75 -9.45
N ILE A 442 -9.61 13.34 -8.71
CA ILE A 442 -10.49 14.22 -7.93
C ILE A 442 -10.39 13.79 -6.47
N LEU A 443 -10.01 14.73 -5.61
CA LEU A 443 -9.94 14.55 -4.16
C LEU A 443 -11.06 15.38 -3.50
N ARG A 444 -11.99 14.71 -2.83
CA ARG A 444 -13.12 15.36 -2.17
C ARG A 444 -13.81 16.44 -3.04
N GLY A 445 -14.08 16.06 -4.31
CA GLY A 445 -14.76 16.94 -5.27
C GLY A 445 -13.88 17.99 -5.93
N LYS A 446 -12.61 18.16 -5.52
CA LYS A 446 -11.64 19.05 -6.14
C LYS A 446 -10.80 18.27 -7.16
N VAL A 447 -10.74 18.76 -8.40
CA VAL A 447 -9.81 18.22 -9.41
C VAL A 447 -8.39 18.60 -9.00
N ILE A 448 -7.55 17.60 -8.70
CA ILE A 448 -6.16 17.79 -8.32
C ILE A 448 -5.16 17.44 -9.42
N VAL A 449 -5.57 16.59 -10.37
CA VAL A 449 -4.84 16.34 -11.64
C VAL A 449 -5.86 16.32 -12.77
N ASP A 450 -5.55 16.93 -13.89
CA ASP A 450 -6.34 16.90 -15.11
C ASP A 450 -5.46 16.78 -16.35
N ASN A 451 -5.62 15.68 -17.10
CA ASN A 451 -4.84 15.38 -18.30
C ASN A 451 -3.31 15.53 -18.11
N GLY A 452 -2.79 15.04 -16.97
CA GLY A 452 -1.38 15.12 -16.61
C GLY A 452 -0.92 16.45 -16.04
N GLU A 453 -1.83 17.47 -15.93
CA GLU A 453 -1.51 18.75 -15.31
C GLU A 453 -1.93 18.75 -13.84
N LEU A 454 -0.98 19.02 -12.93
CA LEU A 454 -1.26 19.20 -11.52
C LEU A 454 -2.05 20.48 -11.26
N LYS A 455 -3.22 20.37 -10.67
CA LYS A 455 -4.12 21.46 -10.28
C LYS A 455 -4.25 21.61 -8.77
N GLY A 456 -3.86 20.56 -8.02
CA GLY A 456 -3.93 20.53 -6.58
C GLY A 456 -2.90 21.42 -5.89
N SER A 457 -3.00 21.45 -4.56
CA SER A 457 -2.07 22.12 -3.65
C SER A 457 -1.56 21.10 -2.61
N PRO A 458 -0.32 21.22 -2.11
CA PRO A 458 0.18 20.35 -1.04
C PRO A 458 -0.57 20.55 0.30
N THR A 459 -1.53 21.46 0.34
CA THR A 459 -2.43 21.67 1.49
C THR A 459 -3.78 20.97 1.33
N ASP A 460 -4.01 20.25 0.24
CA ASP A 460 -5.30 19.60 -0.04
C ASP A 460 -5.48 18.30 0.75
N GLY A 461 -4.40 17.58 1.04
CA GLY A 461 -4.44 16.32 1.77
C GLY A 461 -4.67 16.49 3.26
N ASN A 462 -5.54 15.63 3.80
CA ASN A 462 -5.90 15.59 5.22
C ASN A 462 -5.49 14.26 5.85
N TRP A 463 -5.13 14.31 7.14
CA TRP A 463 -5.01 13.09 7.94
C TRP A 463 -6.37 12.45 8.16
N LEU A 464 -6.46 11.12 8.00
CA LEU A 464 -7.67 10.34 8.18
C LEU A 464 -7.61 9.52 9.47
N ALA A 465 -8.56 9.77 10.37
CA ALA A 465 -8.86 8.87 11.47
C ALA A 465 -9.63 7.65 10.94
N ARG A 466 -9.21 6.45 11.34
CA ARG A 466 -9.72 5.18 10.80
C ARG A 466 -10.35 4.31 11.90
N LYS A 467 -11.35 3.51 11.52
CA LYS A 467 -11.98 2.53 12.41
C LYS A 467 -12.38 1.30 11.62
N VAL A 468 -11.78 0.16 11.93
CA VAL A 468 -12.12 -1.11 11.28
C VAL A 468 -13.52 -1.55 11.67
N ALA A 469 -14.32 -1.99 10.71
CA ALA A 469 -15.64 -2.52 10.97
C ALA A 469 -15.54 -3.87 11.71
N PRO A 470 -16.39 -4.14 12.70
CA PRO A 470 -16.36 -5.42 13.44
C PRO A 470 -16.50 -6.65 12.55
N SER A 471 -17.22 -6.56 11.45
CA SER A 471 -17.38 -7.64 10.49
C SER A 471 -16.06 -8.05 9.84
N VAL A 472 -15.21 -7.07 9.49
CA VAL A 472 -13.85 -7.28 8.92
C VAL A 472 -12.93 -7.99 9.94
N LEU A 473 -13.11 -7.73 11.23
CA LEU A 473 -12.34 -8.37 12.30
C LEU A 473 -12.86 -9.76 12.69
N ALA A 474 -14.10 -10.08 12.33
CA ALA A 474 -14.72 -11.35 12.66
C ALA A 474 -14.56 -12.41 11.56
N ASN A 475 -14.53 -12.00 10.30
CA ASN A 475 -14.51 -12.90 9.14
C ASN A 475 -13.73 -12.27 7.97
N PRO A 476 -13.23 -13.06 7.02
CA PRO A 476 -12.58 -12.54 5.82
C PRO A 476 -13.64 -11.96 4.85
N GLU A 477 -13.85 -10.64 4.89
CA GLU A 477 -14.88 -9.95 4.07
C GLU A 477 -14.39 -9.51 2.67
N CYS A 478 -13.10 -9.59 2.36
CA CYS A 478 -12.52 -9.11 1.09
C CYS A 478 -11.35 -9.96 0.63
#